data_c4a630c0161f1b9f0e0fa0ce0c918660
#
_entry.id   c4a630c0161f1b9f0e0fa0ce0c918660
#
_cell.length_a   1.000
_cell.length_b   1.000
_cell.length_c   1.000
_cell.angle_alpha   90.00
_cell.angle_beta   90.00
_cell.angle_gamma   90.00
#
_symmetry.space_group_name_H-M   'P 1'
#
loop_
_entity.id
_entity.type
_entity.pdbx_description
1 polymer ?
#
loop_
_entity_poly.entity_id
_entity_poly.type
_entity_poly.pdbx_seq_one_letter_code
_entity_poly.pdbx_strand_id
1 'polypeptide(L)'
;MRVKTDVFNINNRACKVYRNTCDSDSVKYVIVQGVDREWLGRENVNVEIPPARGQRVDREWLGRENVNAEISPAHVQAIDSEQLSNAASASDNVRFLDREAGKIMEKAGTGIVFANFGVGSWNDELSPWSAEAVFKNQPFSGRAQETLEFVTDVFVPELVKRYGLPADAKVIIGGYSLAGLFSLWAAYRTDIFYAVAAVSPSVWFPGWIEFAQENHVHSDKIYLSLGNREERTNNRVMSRVGDNIRLQKEIFDGQGIPSVLEWNEGNHFRDVEERVAKGFLWTILQ
;
A
#
# COMPACT_ATOMS: atom_id res chain seq x y z
N MET A 1 4.14 25.61 3.55
CA MET A 1 2.90 24.97 2.97
C MET A 1 2.20 24.22 4.10
N ARG A 2 0.88 24.28 4.23
CA ARG A 2 0.14 23.59 5.31
C ARG A 2 -0.38 22.26 4.76
N VAL A 3 0.05 21.16 5.35
CA VAL A 3 -0.50 19.83 5.03
C VAL A 3 -1.83 19.66 5.79
N LYS A 4 -2.88 19.25 5.09
CA LYS A 4 -4.16 18.84 5.68
C LYS A 4 -4.20 17.33 5.75
N THR A 5 -4.72 16.80 6.86
CA THR A 5 -4.86 15.37 7.09
C THR A 5 -6.31 15.04 7.39
N ASP A 6 -6.84 14.04 6.71
CA ASP A 6 -8.17 13.49 6.94
C ASP A 6 -8.06 12.00 7.29
N VAL A 7 -8.86 11.53 8.26
CA VAL A 7 -8.95 10.12 8.65
C VAL A 7 -10.40 9.69 8.57
N PHE A 8 -10.68 8.58 7.89
CA PHE A 8 -12.03 8.06 7.70
C PHE A 8 -12.00 6.57 7.35
N ASN A 9 -13.17 5.95 7.31
CA ASN A 9 -13.31 4.55 6.89
C ASN A 9 -14.05 4.46 5.55
N ILE A 10 -13.61 3.53 4.70
CA ILE A 10 -14.30 3.11 3.47
C ILE A 10 -14.41 1.59 3.51
N ASN A 11 -15.64 1.05 3.44
CA ASN A 11 -15.89 -0.40 3.46
C ASN A 11 -15.12 -1.12 4.59
N ASN A 12 -15.16 -0.58 5.80
CA ASN A 12 -14.45 -1.08 6.99
C ASN A 12 -12.91 -1.02 6.91
N ARG A 13 -12.33 -0.36 5.90
CA ARG A 13 -10.91 -0.07 5.83
C ARG A 13 -10.63 1.34 6.36
N ALA A 14 -9.77 1.45 7.35
CA ALA A 14 -9.28 2.74 7.81
C ALA A 14 -8.45 3.40 6.69
N CYS A 15 -8.64 4.69 6.51
CA CYS A 15 -7.93 5.48 5.50
C CYS A 15 -7.38 6.75 6.12
N LYS A 16 -6.15 7.10 5.75
CA LYS A 16 -5.50 8.35 6.16
C LYS A 16 -4.97 9.08 4.93
N VAL A 17 -5.43 10.30 4.74
CA VAL A 17 -5.16 11.07 3.52
C VAL A 17 -4.50 12.39 3.89
N TYR A 18 -3.43 12.72 3.20
CA TYR A 18 -2.69 13.97 3.32
C TYR A 18 -2.82 14.77 2.04
N ARG A 19 -2.96 16.10 2.16
CA ARG A 19 -3.07 17.02 1.02
C ARG A 19 -2.23 18.27 1.26
N ASN A 20 -1.49 18.68 0.24
CA ASN A 20 -0.64 19.87 0.32
C ASN A 20 -1.24 21.11 -0.34
N THR A 21 -2.45 21.01 -0.87
CA THR A 21 -3.21 22.11 -1.48
C THR A 21 -4.65 22.15 -0.97
N CYS A 22 -5.26 23.33 -1.00
CA CYS A 22 -6.69 23.53 -0.74
C CYS A 22 -7.49 23.65 -2.05
N ASP A 23 -6.82 23.88 -3.15
CA ASP A 23 -7.40 24.00 -4.48
C ASP A 23 -7.35 22.63 -5.18
N SER A 24 -8.54 22.04 -5.42
CA SER A 24 -8.66 20.74 -6.08
C SER A 24 -8.08 20.75 -7.49
N ASP A 25 -8.26 21.84 -8.22
CA ASP A 25 -7.82 21.97 -9.62
C ASP A 25 -6.31 22.01 -9.77
N SER A 26 -5.57 22.24 -8.67
CA SER A 26 -4.11 22.21 -8.65
C SER A 26 -3.53 20.83 -8.39
N VAL A 27 -4.35 19.82 -8.07
CA VAL A 27 -3.90 18.45 -7.81
C VAL A 27 -3.52 17.77 -9.12
N LYS A 28 -2.27 17.37 -9.26
CA LYS A 28 -1.77 16.64 -10.44
C LYS A 28 -1.61 15.14 -10.20
N TYR A 29 -1.38 14.75 -8.95
CA TYR A 29 -1.13 13.35 -8.61
C TYR A 29 -1.95 12.90 -7.41
N VAL A 30 -2.49 11.69 -7.53
CA VAL A 30 -3.11 10.93 -6.44
C VAL A 30 -2.20 9.73 -6.17
N ILE A 31 -1.56 9.71 -5.02
CA ILE A 31 -0.69 8.62 -4.59
C ILE A 31 -1.51 7.70 -3.69
N VAL A 32 -1.54 6.41 -3.99
CA VAL A 32 -2.24 5.40 -3.19
C VAL A 32 -1.26 4.35 -2.66
N GLN A 33 -1.39 4.02 -1.38
CA GLN A 33 -0.53 3.09 -0.69
C GLN A 33 -1.32 2.19 0.27
N GLY A 34 -1.11 0.87 0.18
CA GLY A 34 -1.55 -0.07 1.19
C GLY A 34 -0.55 -0.11 2.36
N VAL A 35 -1.05 0.06 3.56
CA VAL A 35 -0.25 0.03 4.79
C VAL A 35 -0.87 -0.93 5.80
N ASP A 36 -0.07 -1.45 6.74
CA ASP A 36 -0.61 -2.21 7.84
C ASP A 36 -1.65 -1.39 8.59
N ARG A 37 -2.79 -1.99 8.87
CA ARG A 37 -3.92 -1.33 9.55
C ARG A 37 -3.50 -0.67 10.86
N GLU A 38 -2.53 -1.23 11.58
CA GLU A 38 -2.04 -0.68 12.84
C GLU A 38 -1.32 0.67 12.67
N TRP A 39 -0.81 0.98 11.47
CA TRP A 39 -0.11 2.22 11.17
C TRP A 39 -1.05 3.43 11.01
N LEU A 40 -2.34 3.19 10.81
CA LEU A 40 -3.32 4.26 10.63
C LEU A 40 -3.84 4.85 11.94
N GLY A 41 -3.48 4.24 13.07
CA GLY A 41 -3.92 4.65 14.40
C GLY A 41 -5.33 4.14 14.75
N ARG A 42 -5.63 4.11 16.06
CA ARG A 42 -6.96 3.74 16.59
C ARG A 42 -7.87 4.97 16.76
N GLU A 43 -7.83 5.92 15.88
CA GLU A 43 -8.79 7.01 15.94
C GLU A 43 -10.17 6.46 15.53
N ASN A 44 -11.08 6.39 16.50
CA ASN A 44 -12.50 6.10 16.29
C ASN A 44 -13.13 7.21 15.46
N VAL A 45 -12.96 7.17 14.15
CA VAL A 45 -13.72 8.04 13.25
C VAL A 45 -14.93 7.24 12.79
N ASN A 46 -16.05 7.38 13.54
CA ASN A 46 -17.38 6.96 13.10
C ASN A 46 -17.88 7.88 11.99
N VAL A 47 -17.29 7.78 10.81
CA VAL A 47 -17.88 8.26 9.57
C VAL A 47 -18.10 7.03 8.69
N GLU A 48 -19.19 6.34 8.93
CA GLU A 48 -19.71 5.36 7.97
C GLU A 48 -20.16 6.12 6.73
N ILE A 49 -19.46 5.92 5.62
CA ILE A 49 -19.94 6.35 4.31
C ILE A 49 -20.86 5.23 3.82
N PRO A 50 -22.18 5.49 3.67
CA PRO A 50 -23.06 4.49 3.10
C PRO A 50 -22.59 4.14 1.68
N PRO A 51 -22.72 2.86 1.27
CA PRO A 51 -22.35 2.43 -0.07
C PRO A 51 -23.07 3.29 -1.12
N ALA A 52 -22.37 3.70 -2.15
CA ALA A 52 -22.91 4.47 -3.27
C ALA A 52 -24.13 3.71 -3.86
N ARG A 53 -25.31 4.32 -3.78
CA ARG A 53 -26.51 3.78 -4.43
C ARG A 53 -26.34 3.87 -5.93
N GLY A 54 -26.13 2.72 -6.57
CA GLY A 54 -26.31 2.62 -8.02
C GLY A 54 -25.43 1.57 -8.67
N GLN A 55 -25.77 0.29 -8.45
CA GLN A 55 -25.97 -0.64 -9.57
C GLN A 55 -26.49 -1.97 -9.00
N ARG A 56 -27.64 -2.42 -9.52
CA ARG A 56 -28.27 -3.68 -9.20
C ARG A 56 -27.32 -4.83 -9.47
N VAL A 57 -27.03 -5.60 -8.42
CA VAL A 57 -26.70 -7.01 -8.55
C VAL A 57 -27.69 -7.75 -7.67
N ASP A 58 -28.71 -8.32 -8.31
CA ASP A 58 -29.59 -9.30 -7.70
C ASP A 58 -28.77 -10.52 -7.33
N ARG A 59 -28.69 -10.82 -6.03
CA ARG A 59 -28.62 -12.19 -5.52
C ARG A 59 -28.94 -12.23 -4.04
N GLU A 60 -30.02 -12.93 -3.76
CA GLU A 60 -30.48 -13.40 -2.46
C GLU A 60 -29.36 -14.07 -1.66
N TRP A 61 -29.15 -13.57 -0.47
CA TRP A 61 -28.74 -14.37 0.69
C TRP A 61 -29.33 -13.74 1.94
N LEU A 62 -30.54 -14.14 2.27
CA LEU A 62 -31.12 -14.01 3.60
C LEU A 62 -30.91 -15.36 4.33
N GLY A 63 -30.28 -15.30 5.47
CA GLY A 63 -30.15 -16.45 6.39
C GLY A 63 -29.56 -16.00 7.72
N ARG A 64 -30.41 -15.52 8.63
CA ARG A 64 -30.48 -15.72 10.09
C ARG A 64 -29.15 -16.13 10.80
N GLU A 65 -28.74 -15.56 11.93
CA GLU A 65 -29.42 -15.51 13.23
C GLU A 65 -28.75 -14.49 14.17
N ASN A 66 -29.60 -13.90 15.03
CA ASN A 66 -29.24 -13.15 16.23
C ASN A 66 -28.56 -14.06 17.27
N VAL A 67 -27.43 -13.62 17.82
CA VAL A 67 -27.00 -14.06 19.15
C VAL A 67 -26.59 -12.85 19.97
N ASN A 68 -27.48 -12.44 20.88
CA ASN A 68 -27.16 -11.60 22.03
C ASN A 68 -26.21 -12.35 22.96
N ALA A 69 -25.00 -11.84 23.18
CA ALA A 69 -24.16 -12.25 24.29
C ALA A 69 -23.95 -11.06 25.23
N GLU A 70 -24.56 -11.11 26.38
CA GLU A 70 -24.30 -10.23 27.51
C GLU A 70 -22.87 -10.38 27.98
N ILE A 71 -22.13 -9.27 28.04
CA ILE A 71 -20.76 -9.22 28.61
C ILE A 71 -20.91 -8.84 30.09
N SER A 72 -20.61 -9.80 30.96
CA SER A 72 -20.47 -9.60 32.40
C SER A 72 -19.18 -8.87 32.76
N PRO A 73 -19.19 -7.92 33.74
CA PRO A 73 -18.01 -7.18 34.12
C PRO A 73 -17.24 -7.89 35.24
N ALA A 74 -16.18 -8.60 34.88
CA ALA A 74 -15.13 -9.00 35.85
C ALA A 74 -13.88 -9.41 35.10
N HIS A 75 -12.85 -8.54 35.12
CA HIS A 75 -11.45 -8.83 35.37
C HIS A 75 -10.61 -7.60 34.97
N VAL A 76 -10.34 -6.75 35.93
CA VAL A 76 -9.23 -5.80 35.84
C VAL A 76 -7.97 -6.64 36.05
N GLN A 77 -7.35 -7.10 34.99
CA GLN A 77 -6.00 -7.66 35.03
C GLN A 77 -4.97 -6.58 34.73
N ALA A 78 -3.87 -6.65 35.47
CA ALA A 78 -2.72 -5.76 35.34
C ALA A 78 -2.28 -5.64 33.87
N ILE A 79 -2.05 -4.41 33.42
CA ILE A 79 -1.54 -4.12 32.08
C ILE A 79 -0.12 -4.73 32.02
N ASP A 80 0.03 -5.75 31.20
CA ASP A 80 1.28 -6.46 31.00
C ASP A 80 2.27 -5.57 30.22
N SER A 81 3.58 -5.69 30.53
CA SER A 81 4.65 -4.92 29.89
C SER A 81 4.68 -5.06 28.35
N GLU A 82 4.14 -6.16 27.84
CA GLU A 82 3.97 -6.43 26.43
C GLU A 82 2.90 -5.53 25.78
N GLN A 83 1.84 -5.17 26.50
CA GLN A 83 0.82 -4.23 26.03
C GLN A 83 1.31 -2.77 25.99
N LEU A 84 2.23 -2.41 26.89
CA LEU A 84 2.89 -1.10 26.88
C LEU A 84 3.89 -0.96 25.73
N SER A 85 4.62 -2.03 25.40
CA SER A 85 5.51 -2.05 24.22
C SER A 85 4.74 -1.96 22.92
N ASN A 86 3.59 -2.62 22.82
CA ASN A 86 2.71 -2.56 21.64
C ASN A 86 2.03 -1.18 21.48
N ALA A 87 1.69 -0.50 22.56
CA ALA A 87 1.13 0.86 22.52
C ALA A 87 2.18 1.91 22.09
N ALA A 88 3.42 1.77 22.55
CA ALA A 88 4.54 2.63 22.14
C ALA A 88 4.85 2.42 20.64
N SER A 89 4.86 1.17 20.16
CA SER A 89 5.09 0.84 18.76
C SER A 89 3.96 1.38 17.85
N ALA A 90 2.69 1.34 18.29
CA ALA A 90 1.57 1.88 17.52
C ALA A 90 1.66 3.41 17.36
N SER A 91 2.11 4.15 18.41
CA SER A 91 2.32 5.60 18.31
C SER A 91 3.47 5.96 17.36
N ASP A 92 4.51 5.14 17.31
CA ASP A 92 5.66 5.32 16.41
C ASP A 92 5.29 5.01 14.95
N ASN A 93 4.44 4.02 14.73
CA ASN A 93 3.93 3.67 13.40
C ASN A 93 3.03 4.77 12.79
N VAL A 94 2.17 5.40 13.60
CA VAL A 94 1.38 6.57 13.16
C VAL A 94 2.29 7.73 12.77
N ARG A 95 3.30 8.04 13.59
CA ARG A 95 4.30 9.07 13.31
C ARG A 95 5.14 8.77 12.07
N PHE A 96 5.32 7.48 11.75
CA PHE A 96 6.03 7.03 10.56
C PHE A 96 5.33 7.54 9.28
N LEU A 97 4.03 7.32 9.13
CA LEU A 97 3.26 7.83 7.99
C LEU A 97 3.24 9.36 7.91
N ASP A 98 3.17 10.05 9.07
CA ASP A 98 3.22 11.51 9.11
C ASP A 98 4.57 12.06 8.62
N ARG A 99 5.68 11.40 8.98
CA ARG A 99 7.03 11.77 8.50
C ARG A 99 7.22 11.48 7.02
N GLU A 100 6.73 10.33 6.55
CA GLU A 100 6.75 9.96 5.13
C GLU A 100 5.96 10.98 4.30
N ALA A 101 4.70 11.26 4.69
CA ALA A 101 3.86 12.26 4.05
C ALA A 101 4.52 13.66 4.06
N GLY A 102 5.10 14.07 5.19
CA GLY A 102 5.81 15.33 5.30
C GLY A 102 6.93 15.47 4.27
N LYS A 103 7.77 14.45 4.12
CA LYS A 103 8.87 14.41 3.15
C LYS A 103 8.38 14.51 1.69
N ILE A 104 7.30 13.78 1.37
CA ILE A 104 6.70 13.82 0.02
C ILE A 104 6.12 15.21 -0.25
N MET A 105 5.30 15.71 0.68
CA MET A 105 4.60 16.99 0.53
C MET A 105 5.55 18.19 0.40
N GLU A 106 6.66 18.18 1.15
CA GLU A 106 7.66 19.24 1.12
C GLU A 106 8.36 19.35 -0.22
N LYS A 107 8.66 18.18 -0.84
CA LYS A 107 9.54 18.11 -2.03
C LYS A 107 8.79 17.95 -3.36
N ALA A 108 7.49 17.68 -3.33
CA ALA A 108 6.72 17.38 -4.55
C ALA A 108 6.64 18.55 -5.54
N GLY A 109 6.69 19.79 -5.06
CA GLY A 109 6.63 21.01 -5.90
C GLY A 109 5.32 21.20 -6.68
N THR A 110 4.31 20.37 -6.43
CA THR A 110 3.01 20.36 -7.10
C THR A 110 1.89 19.92 -6.14
N GLY A 111 0.64 20.12 -6.53
CA GLY A 111 -0.52 19.63 -5.78
C GLY A 111 -0.61 18.12 -5.80
N ILE A 112 -0.65 17.50 -4.64
CA ILE A 112 -0.79 16.05 -4.48
C ILE A 112 -1.79 15.68 -3.38
N VAL A 113 -2.42 14.53 -3.57
CA VAL A 113 -3.17 13.78 -2.56
C VAL A 113 -2.39 12.50 -2.28
N PHE A 114 -1.94 12.29 -1.05
CA PHE A 114 -1.29 11.06 -0.61
C PHE A 114 -2.25 10.29 0.30
N ALA A 115 -2.75 9.18 -0.17
CA ALA A 115 -3.83 8.42 0.42
C ALA A 115 -3.39 7.01 0.81
N ASN A 116 -3.54 6.68 2.08
CA ASN A 116 -3.18 5.38 2.65
C ASN A 116 -4.46 4.62 3.03
N PHE A 117 -4.53 3.34 2.70
CA PHE A 117 -5.61 2.44 3.12
C PHE A 117 -5.06 1.28 3.96
N GLY A 118 -5.83 0.89 4.96
CA GLY A 118 -5.46 -0.19 5.87
C GLY A 118 -5.61 -1.58 5.24
N VAL A 119 -4.58 -2.40 5.39
CA VAL A 119 -4.56 -3.82 5.04
C VAL A 119 -4.77 -4.63 6.31
N GLY A 120 -5.77 -5.49 6.32
CA GLY A 120 -6.15 -6.29 7.50
C GLY A 120 -5.31 -7.54 7.67
N SER A 121 -5.02 -8.24 6.58
CA SER A 121 -4.14 -9.41 6.54
C SER A 121 -3.06 -9.21 5.48
N TRP A 122 -1.85 -8.86 5.96
CA TRP A 122 -0.73 -8.48 5.10
C TRP A 122 -0.40 -9.53 4.04
N ASN A 123 -0.25 -10.80 4.47
CA ASN A 123 0.10 -11.89 3.55
C ASN A 123 -1.02 -12.27 2.59
N ASP A 124 -2.28 -12.17 3.04
CA ASP A 124 -3.41 -12.59 2.24
C ASP A 124 -3.80 -11.54 1.20
N GLU A 125 -3.99 -10.31 1.67
CA GLU A 125 -4.56 -9.24 0.87
C GLU A 125 -3.59 -8.62 -0.15
N LEU A 126 -2.28 -8.83 0.03
CA LEU A 126 -1.25 -8.26 -0.85
C LEU A 126 -0.54 -9.31 -1.72
N SER A 127 -0.79 -10.61 -1.52
CA SER A 127 -0.17 -11.65 -2.35
C SER A 127 -0.94 -11.87 -3.64
N PRO A 128 -0.25 -11.93 -4.80
CA PRO A 128 -0.87 -12.12 -6.12
C PRO A 128 -1.63 -13.44 -6.27
N TRP A 129 -1.12 -14.50 -5.67
CA TRP A 129 -1.68 -15.85 -5.66
C TRP A 129 -1.31 -16.58 -4.36
N SER A 130 -1.90 -17.73 -4.14
CA SER A 130 -1.58 -18.56 -2.97
C SER A 130 -0.17 -19.12 -3.08
N ALA A 131 0.56 -19.11 -1.96
CA ALA A 131 1.90 -19.70 -1.86
C ALA A 131 2.15 -20.19 -0.44
N GLU A 132 3.04 -21.20 -0.35
CA GLU A 132 3.50 -21.72 0.95
C GLU A 132 4.20 -20.64 1.77
N ALA A 133 4.23 -20.85 3.08
CA ALA A 133 4.90 -19.96 4.00
C ALA A 133 6.40 -19.88 3.72
N VAL A 134 6.90 -18.70 3.43
CA VAL A 134 8.34 -18.40 3.30
C VAL A 134 8.92 -17.97 4.64
N PHE A 135 8.09 -17.41 5.51
CA PHE A 135 8.49 -16.84 6.79
C PHE A 135 7.42 -17.06 7.87
N LYS A 136 7.84 -17.43 9.10
CA LYS A 136 6.98 -17.57 10.31
C LYS A 136 5.77 -18.50 10.17
N ASN A 137 5.83 -19.52 9.32
CA ASN A 137 4.72 -20.45 9.08
C ASN A 137 3.38 -19.77 8.72
N GLN A 138 3.45 -18.59 8.11
CA GLN A 138 2.27 -17.85 7.62
C GLN A 138 2.21 -17.96 6.11
N PRO A 139 1.30 -18.76 5.56
CA PRO A 139 1.12 -18.89 4.11
C PRO A 139 0.52 -17.61 3.51
N PHE A 140 0.48 -17.58 2.20
CA PHE A 140 -0.13 -16.52 1.41
C PHE A 140 -1.40 -17.07 0.75
N SER A 141 -2.53 -16.39 0.89
CA SER A 141 -3.79 -16.87 0.32
C SER A 141 -4.12 -16.33 -1.08
N GLY A 142 -3.39 -15.30 -1.56
CA GLY A 142 -3.55 -14.82 -2.93
C GLY A 142 -4.76 -13.94 -3.17
N ARG A 143 -5.10 -13.05 -2.23
CA ARG A 143 -6.28 -12.18 -2.31
C ARG A 143 -5.98 -10.76 -2.82
N ALA A 144 -4.86 -10.56 -3.50
CA ALA A 144 -4.50 -9.25 -4.06
C ALA A 144 -5.55 -8.71 -5.04
N GLN A 145 -6.30 -9.58 -5.74
CA GLN A 145 -7.36 -9.17 -6.64
C GLN A 145 -8.47 -8.40 -5.93
N GLU A 146 -8.90 -8.86 -4.75
CA GLU A 146 -9.92 -8.16 -3.93
C GLU A 146 -9.41 -6.78 -3.47
N THR A 147 -8.12 -6.68 -3.15
CA THR A 147 -7.50 -5.40 -2.78
C THR A 147 -7.38 -4.47 -3.98
N LEU A 148 -7.06 -5.00 -5.16
CA LEU A 148 -7.03 -4.20 -6.39
C LEU A 148 -8.41 -3.64 -6.73
N GLU A 149 -9.46 -4.48 -6.70
CA GLU A 149 -10.85 -4.05 -6.91
C GLU A 149 -11.28 -2.99 -5.89
N PHE A 150 -10.90 -3.14 -4.61
CA PHE A 150 -11.14 -2.08 -3.64
C PHE A 150 -10.44 -0.77 -4.04
N VAL A 151 -9.20 -0.82 -4.49
CA VAL A 151 -8.45 0.38 -4.89
C VAL A 151 -9.05 1.04 -6.12
N THR A 152 -9.35 0.26 -7.17
CA THR A 152 -9.80 0.79 -8.48
C THR A 152 -11.27 1.21 -8.48
N ASP A 153 -12.14 0.43 -7.83
CA ASP A 153 -13.58 0.59 -7.97
C ASP A 153 -14.21 1.36 -6.81
N VAL A 154 -13.48 1.47 -5.68
CA VAL A 154 -14.02 2.10 -4.47
C VAL A 154 -13.11 3.23 -3.98
N PHE A 155 -11.84 2.96 -3.69
CA PHE A 155 -10.97 3.92 -2.99
C PHE A 155 -10.63 5.12 -3.85
N VAL A 156 -10.09 4.93 -5.04
CA VAL A 156 -9.73 6.03 -5.97
C VAL A 156 -10.97 6.83 -6.38
N PRO A 157 -12.10 6.24 -6.79
CA PRO A 157 -13.33 6.98 -7.06
C PRO A 157 -13.85 7.80 -5.88
N GLU A 158 -13.78 7.28 -4.65
CA GLU A 158 -14.18 8.04 -3.46
C GLU A 158 -13.24 9.22 -3.19
N LEU A 159 -11.93 9.08 -3.39
CA LEU A 159 -10.98 10.19 -3.29
C LEU A 159 -11.29 11.29 -4.31
N VAL A 160 -11.55 10.91 -5.57
CA VAL A 160 -11.91 11.85 -6.63
C VAL A 160 -13.18 12.63 -6.26
N LYS A 161 -14.23 11.92 -5.84
CA LYS A 161 -15.49 12.52 -5.41
C LYS A 161 -15.34 13.41 -4.18
N ARG A 162 -14.66 12.93 -3.14
CA ARG A 162 -14.52 13.60 -1.85
C ARG A 162 -13.73 14.91 -1.94
N TYR A 163 -12.72 14.93 -2.77
CA TYR A 163 -11.81 16.07 -2.91
C TYR A 163 -12.01 16.85 -4.21
N GLY A 164 -12.98 16.47 -5.04
CA GLY A 164 -13.26 17.14 -6.32
C GLY A 164 -12.05 17.15 -7.24
N LEU A 165 -11.33 16.00 -7.34
CA LEU A 165 -10.06 15.94 -8.06
C LEU A 165 -10.28 16.03 -9.58
N PRO A 166 -9.32 16.63 -10.33
CA PRO A 166 -9.39 16.69 -11.77
C PRO A 166 -9.44 15.30 -12.41
N ALA A 167 -10.17 15.17 -13.51
CA ALA A 167 -10.28 13.90 -14.24
C ALA A 167 -8.96 13.42 -14.87
N ASP A 168 -8.02 14.33 -15.08
CA ASP A 168 -6.67 14.09 -15.61
C ASP A 168 -5.60 13.92 -14.52
N ALA A 169 -5.99 13.94 -13.25
CA ALA A 169 -5.07 13.68 -12.16
C ALA A 169 -4.50 12.25 -12.27
N LYS A 170 -3.18 12.14 -12.31
CA LYS A 170 -2.48 10.87 -12.49
C LYS A 170 -2.47 10.08 -11.20
N VAL A 171 -2.89 8.81 -11.25
CA VAL A 171 -2.87 7.90 -10.11
C VAL A 171 -1.53 7.17 -10.06
N ILE A 172 -0.86 7.24 -8.92
CA ILE A 172 0.39 6.54 -8.63
C ILE A 172 0.12 5.53 -7.54
N ILE A 173 0.53 4.28 -7.74
CA ILE A 173 0.50 3.25 -6.70
C ILE A 173 1.89 2.95 -6.20
N GLY A 174 2.02 2.60 -4.93
CA GLY A 174 3.32 2.19 -4.41
C GLY A 174 3.22 1.58 -3.02
N GLY A 175 4.36 1.15 -2.52
CA GLY A 175 4.46 0.57 -1.20
C GLY A 175 5.80 -0.09 -0.94
N TYR A 176 5.94 -0.57 0.30
CA TYR A 176 7.12 -1.24 0.80
C TYR A 176 6.91 -2.75 0.92
N SER A 177 7.95 -3.54 0.65
CA SER A 177 7.93 -4.98 0.87
C SER A 177 6.83 -5.69 0.06
N LEU A 178 5.90 -6.39 0.69
CA LEU A 178 4.78 -7.06 0.02
C LEU A 178 3.80 -6.06 -0.61
N ALA A 179 3.63 -4.86 -0.04
CA ALA A 179 2.87 -3.79 -0.68
C ALA A 179 3.57 -3.25 -1.94
N GLY A 180 4.91 -3.28 -1.99
CA GLY A 180 5.68 -3.02 -3.20
C GLY A 180 5.47 -4.08 -4.28
N LEU A 181 5.42 -5.36 -3.90
CA LEU A 181 5.07 -6.46 -4.81
C LEU A 181 3.63 -6.32 -5.33
N PHE A 182 2.68 -6.04 -4.44
CA PHE A 182 1.29 -5.78 -4.82
C PHE A 182 1.18 -4.64 -5.84
N SER A 183 1.91 -3.55 -5.62
CA SER A 183 1.90 -2.40 -6.53
C SER A 183 2.47 -2.75 -7.91
N LEU A 184 3.53 -3.54 -7.97
CA LEU A 184 4.03 -4.08 -9.23
C LEU A 184 3.00 -4.98 -9.91
N TRP A 185 2.42 -5.93 -9.18
CA TRP A 185 1.41 -6.84 -9.71
C TRP A 185 0.18 -6.08 -10.22
N ALA A 186 -0.28 -5.06 -9.50
CA ALA A 186 -1.39 -4.21 -9.92
C ALA A 186 -1.14 -3.54 -11.27
N ALA A 187 0.10 -3.11 -11.55
CA ALA A 187 0.48 -2.52 -12.83
C ALA A 187 0.45 -3.50 -14.01
N TYR A 188 0.50 -4.81 -13.77
CA TYR A 188 0.26 -5.83 -14.79
C TYR A 188 -1.22 -6.16 -15.00
N ARG A 189 -2.11 -5.68 -14.10
CA ARG A 189 -3.55 -6.04 -14.11
C ARG A 189 -4.45 -4.93 -14.62
N THR A 190 -4.00 -3.68 -14.60
CA THR A 190 -4.79 -2.51 -14.99
C THR A 190 -3.90 -1.36 -15.43
N ASP A 191 -4.42 -0.49 -16.28
CA ASP A 191 -3.79 0.72 -16.80
C ASP A 191 -4.13 2.00 -16.01
N ILE A 192 -4.88 1.88 -14.91
CA ILE A 192 -5.26 3.04 -14.09
C ILE A 192 -4.05 3.73 -13.45
N PHE A 193 -2.97 2.99 -13.21
CA PHE A 193 -1.79 3.50 -12.52
C PHE A 193 -0.76 4.08 -13.50
N TYR A 194 -0.68 5.40 -13.53
CA TYR A 194 0.34 6.12 -14.31
C TYR A 194 1.77 5.69 -13.97
N ALA A 195 2.06 5.51 -12.68
CA ALA A 195 3.40 5.12 -12.23
C ALA A 195 3.35 4.23 -10.99
N VAL A 196 4.44 3.48 -10.78
CA VAL A 196 4.62 2.59 -9.62
C VAL A 196 5.86 2.97 -8.83
N ALA A 197 5.72 3.07 -7.50
CA ALA A 197 6.84 3.17 -6.56
C ALA A 197 6.97 1.87 -5.76
N ALA A 198 7.70 0.88 -6.28
CA ALA A 198 7.94 -0.39 -5.62
C ALA A 198 9.25 -0.35 -4.82
N VAL A 199 9.11 -0.15 -3.51
CA VAL A 199 10.25 0.08 -2.61
C VAL A 199 10.56 -1.19 -1.83
N SER A 200 11.76 -1.71 -1.98
CA SER A 200 12.20 -3.00 -1.42
C SER A 200 11.15 -4.12 -1.63
N PRO A 201 10.60 -4.27 -2.85
CA PRO A 201 9.48 -5.16 -3.11
C PRO A 201 9.85 -6.62 -2.87
N SER A 202 8.88 -7.41 -2.41
CA SER A 202 9.04 -8.84 -2.14
C SER A 202 9.13 -9.68 -3.42
N VAL A 203 9.99 -9.30 -4.38
CA VAL A 203 10.15 -9.99 -5.67
C VAL A 203 10.77 -11.39 -5.56
N TRP A 204 11.10 -11.82 -4.34
CA TRP A 204 11.41 -13.20 -4.00
C TRP A 204 10.17 -14.10 -3.95
N PHE A 205 8.96 -13.54 -4.08
CA PHE A 205 7.69 -14.26 -4.00
C PHE A 205 7.65 -15.39 -5.04
N PRO A 206 7.22 -16.64 -4.67
CA PRO A 206 7.26 -17.80 -5.55
C PRO A 206 6.49 -17.56 -6.86
N GLY A 207 7.12 -17.81 -8.01
CA GLY A 207 6.53 -17.65 -9.34
C GLY A 207 6.47 -16.22 -9.85
N TRP A 208 7.01 -15.23 -9.10
CA TRP A 208 6.91 -13.83 -9.49
C TRP A 208 7.65 -13.48 -10.77
N ILE A 209 8.89 -13.92 -10.92
CA ILE A 209 9.71 -13.60 -12.10
C ILE A 209 9.16 -14.26 -13.35
N GLU A 210 8.72 -15.49 -13.24
CA GLU A 210 8.05 -16.21 -14.33
C GLU A 210 6.80 -15.46 -14.78
N PHE A 211 5.96 -15.03 -13.84
CA PHE A 211 4.79 -14.20 -14.15
C PHE A 211 5.18 -12.89 -14.84
N ALA A 212 6.19 -12.19 -14.34
CA ALA A 212 6.63 -10.91 -14.91
C ALA A 212 7.20 -11.06 -16.33
N GLN A 213 7.85 -12.18 -16.65
CA GLN A 213 8.35 -12.49 -17.98
C GLN A 213 7.25 -12.76 -19.00
N GLU A 214 6.15 -13.39 -18.56
CA GLU A 214 5.02 -13.79 -19.41
C GLU A 214 4.00 -12.67 -19.63
N ASN A 215 4.06 -11.58 -18.86
CA ASN A 215 3.06 -10.53 -18.89
C ASN A 215 3.69 -9.16 -19.22
N HIS A 216 2.85 -8.25 -19.72
CA HIS A 216 3.24 -6.88 -20.03
C HIS A 216 2.69 -5.91 -18.99
N VAL A 217 3.55 -4.98 -18.49
CA VAL A 217 3.12 -3.95 -17.55
C VAL A 217 2.44 -2.80 -18.27
N HIS A 218 1.44 -2.19 -17.63
CA HIS A 218 0.62 -1.13 -18.23
C HIS A 218 0.98 0.30 -17.76
N SER A 219 1.79 0.45 -16.72
CA SER A 219 2.20 1.76 -16.21
C SER A 219 3.27 2.43 -17.07
N ASP A 220 3.24 3.76 -17.15
CA ASP A 220 4.17 4.55 -17.98
C ASP A 220 5.60 4.56 -17.44
N LYS A 221 5.80 4.37 -16.12
CA LYS A 221 7.12 4.34 -15.50
C LYS A 221 7.13 3.66 -14.13
N ILE A 222 8.27 3.11 -13.75
CA ILE A 222 8.41 2.32 -12.54
C ILE A 222 9.70 2.66 -11.78
N TYR A 223 9.55 2.95 -10.50
CA TYR A 223 10.66 3.02 -9.56
C TYR A 223 10.81 1.71 -8.81
N LEU A 224 12.02 1.16 -8.84
CA LEU A 224 12.44 0.02 -8.02
C LEU A 224 13.55 0.48 -7.07
N SER A 225 13.55 -0.03 -5.86
CA SER A 225 14.72 0.08 -4.99
C SER A 225 14.90 -1.14 -4.10
N LEU A 226 16.13 -1.34 -3.63
CA LEU A 226 16.48 -2.40 -2.69
C LEU A 226 17.62 -1.95 -1.78
N GLY A 227 17.63 -2.40 -0.53
CA GLY A 227 18.79 -2.23 0.34
C GLY A 227 19.93 -3.19 -0.05
N ASN A 228 21.16 -2.69 -0.08
CA ASN A 228 22.34 -3.43 -0.53
C ASN A 228 22.76 -4.60 0.39
N ARG A 229 22.00 -4.84 1.47
CA ARG A 229 22.18 -5.97 2.40
C ARG A 229 20.94 -6.85 2.52
N GLU A 230 19.87 -6.59 1.76
CA GLU A 230 18.63 -7.36 1.87
C GLU A 230 18.78 -8.80 1.38
N GLU A 231 19.60 -9.03 0.36
CA GLU A 231 19.95 -10.38 -0.12
C GLU A 231 20.80 -11.21 0.86
N ARG A 232 21.38 -10.55 1.91
CA ARG A 232 22.23 -11.21 2.92
C ARG A 232 21.39 -11.79 4.05
N THR A 233 20.50 -12.72 3.73
CA THR A 233 19.66 -13.43 4.71
C THR A 233 19.90 -14.93 4.63
N ASN A 234 19.68 -15.63 5.75
CA ASN A 234 19.77 -17.09 5.82
C ASN A 234 18.55 -17.79 5.19
N ASN A 235 17.48 -17.06 4.89
CA ASN A 235 16.31 -17.60 4.21
C ASN A 235 16.61 -17.72 2.72
N ARG A 236 16.65 -18.96 2.21
CA ARG A 236 17.04 -19.27 0.81
C ARG A 236 16.09 -18.67 -0.24
N VAL A 237 14.82 -18.48 0.08
CA VAL A 237 13.84 -17.85 -0.83
C VAL A 237 14.06 -16.35 -0.84
N MET A 238 14.11 -15.73 0.34
CA MET A 238 14.26 -14.28 0.47
C MET A 238 15.63 -13.77 -0.02
N SER A 239 16.70 -14.59 0.08
CA SER A 239 18.03 -14.20 -0.40
C SER A 239 18.08 -13.95 -1.92
N ARG A 240 17.12 -14.50 -2.68
CA ARG A 240 17.02 -14.27 -4.13
C ARG A 240 16.51 -12.87 -4.51
N VAL A 241 16.12 -12.05 -3.53
CA VAL A 241 15.55 -10.71 -3.80
C VAL A 241 16.47 -9.84 -4.65
N GLY A 242 17.79 -9.91 -4.43
CA GLY A 242 18.77 -9.14 -5.19
C GLY A 242 18.84 -9.53 -6.67
N ASP A 243 18.87 -10.85 -6.95
CA ASP A 243 18.87 -11.36 -8.33
C ASP A 243 17.53 -11.08 -9.02
N ASN A 244 16.43 -11.34 -8.32
CA ASN A 244 15.10 -11.16 -8.87
C ASN A 244 14.78 -9.69 -9.19
N ILE A 245 15.25 -8.73 -8.38
CA ILE A 245 14.99 -7.31 -8.70
C ILE A 245 15.81 -6.82 -9.89
N ARG A 246 17.01 -7.39 -10.11
CA ARG A 246 17.80 -7.13 -11.33
C ARG A 246 17.09 -7.67 -12.57
N LEU A 247 16.60 -8.92 -12.50
CA LEU A 247 15.80 -9.51 -13.57
C LEU A 247 14.51 -8.72 -13.82
N GLN A 248 13.82 -8.27 -12.77
CA GLN A 248 12.63 -7.43 -12.91
C GLN A 248 12.96 -6.11 -13.65
N LYS A 249 14.10 -5.50 -13.37
CA LYS A 249 14.56 -4.30 -14.09
C LYS A 249 14.83 -4.61 -15.56
N GLU A 250 15.50 -5.72 -15.86
CA GLU A 250 15.76 -6.18 -17.23
C GLU A 250 14.47 -6.44 -18.02
N ILE A 251 13.44 -7.00 -17.36
CA ILE A 251 12.10 -7.21 -17.96
C ILE A 251 11.51 -5.86 -18.37
N PHE A 252 11.53 -4.85 -17.50
CA PHE A 252 11.02 -3.51 -17.83
C PHE A 252 11.81 -2.85 -18.96
N ASP A 253 13.13 -2.98 -18.97
CA ASP A 253 13.97 -2.49 -20.07
C ASP A 253 13.62 -3.17 -21.40
N GLY A 254 13.40 -4.48 -21.38
CA GLY A 254 12.98 -5.26 -22.54
C GLY A 254 11.59 -4.87 -23.06
N GLN A 255 10.71 -4.40 -22.18
CA GLN A 255 9.39 -3.88 -22.51
C GLN A 255 9.41 -2.39 -22.92
N GLY A 256 10.55 -1.71 -22.85
CA GLY A 256 10.66 -0.28 -23.12
C GLY A 256 10.04 0.62 -22.07
N ILE A 257 9.83 0.13 -20.85
CA ILE A 257 9.23 0.90 -19.76
C ILE A 257 10.31 1.75 -19.07
N PRO A 258 10.17 3.07 -19.01
CA PRO A 258 11.02 3.94 -18.23
C PRO A 258 11.08 3.50 -16.77
N SER A 259 12.24 3.03 -16.33
CA SER A 259 12.37 2.50 -14.97
C SER A 259 13.75 2.74 -14.40
N VAL A 260 13.83 2.82 -13.07
CA VAL A 260 15.09 2.92 -12.33
C VAL A 260 15.16 1.82 -11.29
N LEU A 261 16.34 1.26 -11.05
CA LEU A 261 16.64 0.43 -9.90
C LEU A 261 17.66 1.15 -9.03
N GLU A 262 17.24 1.58 -7.85
CA GLU A 262 18.08 2.28 -6.91
C GLU A 262 18.52 1.38 -5.75
N TRP A 263 19.81 1.37 -5.45
CA TRP A 263 20.37 0.67 -4.31
C TRP A 263 20.50 1.61 -3.11
N ASN A 264 19.82 1.28 -2.02
CA ASN A 264 19.91 2.01 -0.76
C ASN A 264 20.91 1.33 0.18
N GLU A 265 21.47 2.07 1.13
CA GLU A 265 22.34 1.47 2.13
C GLU A 265 21.52 0.72 3.19
N GLY A 266 21.95 -0.50 3.55
CA GLY A 266 21.41 -1.24 4.68
C GLY A 266 20.52 -2.41 4.31
N ASN A 267 19.84 -2.94 5.35
CA ASN A 267 18.93 -4.07 5.25
C ASN A 267 17.47 -3.62 5.01
N HIS A 268 16.55 -4.59 5.03
CA HIS A 268 15.12 -4.37 4.80
C HIS A 268 14.44 -3.39 5.77
N PHE A 269 15.00 -3.13 6.94
CA PHE A 269 14.35 -2.34 7.99
C PHE A 269 14.96 -0.95 8.18
N ARG A 270 15.94 -0.58 7.35
CA ARG A 270 16.64 0.69 7.47
C ARG A 270 16.00 1.77 6.61
N ASP A 271 15.73 2.93 7.22
CA ASP A 271 15.30 4.17 6.56
C ASP A 271 14.06 4.00 5.64
N VAL A 272 13.09 3.16 6.06
CA VAL A 272 11.93 2.78 5.24
C VAL A 272 11.15 4.00 4.75
N GLU A 273 10.80 4.93 5.65
CA GLU A 273 10.06 6.16 5.31
C GLU A 273 10.79 7.05 4.31
N GLU A 274 12.12 7.12 4.40
CA GLU A 274 12.95 7.89 3.47
C GLU A 274 12.96 7.24 2.08
N ARG A 275 13.11 5.91 2.04
CA ARG A 275 13.11 5.14 0.80
C ARG A 275 11.76 5.24 0.08
N VAL A 276 10.65 5.11 0.82
CA VAL A 276 9.29 5.21 0.26
C VAL A 276 9.04 6.62 -0.27
N ALA A 277 9.34 7.65 0.52
CA ALA A 277 9.21 9.03 0.08
C ALA A 277 10.03 9.31 -1.19
N LYS A 278 11.24 8.78 -1.28
CA LYS A 278 12.12 8.91 -2.45
C LYS A 278 11.51 8.23 -3.68
N GLY A 279 10.94 7.05 -3.53
CA GLY A 279 10.26 6.34 -4.61
C GLY A 279 9.10 7.13 -5.17
N PHE A 280 8.21 7.63 -4.32
CA PHE A 280 7.08 8.46 -4.76
C PHE A 280 7.54 9.78 -5.38
N LEU A 281 8.55 10.44 -4.82
CA LEU A 281 9.10 11.67 -5.40
C LEU A 281 9.70 11.45 -6.79
N TRP A 282 10.37 10.33 -7.02
CA TRP A 282 10.86 9.99 -8.35
C TRP A 282 9.71 9.85 -9.36
N THR A 283 8.59 9.21 -8.97
CA THR A 283 7.41 9.06 -9.83
C THR A 283 6.69 10.38 -10.15
N ILE A 284 6.89 11.42 -9.35
CA ILE A 284 6.32 12.75 -9.55
C ILE A 284 7.22 13.63 -10.41
N LEU A 285 8.54 13.60 -10.16
CA LEU A 285 9.48 14.61 -10.63
C LEU A 285 10.19 14.23 -11.93
N GLN A 286 10.17 12.94 -12.31
CA GLN A 286 10.78 12.45 -13.57
C GLN A 286 9.68 12.15 -14.57
#